data_6fd8a90d597bdbd0098db6831705e0cf
#
_entry.id   6fd8a90d597bdbd0098db6831705e0cf
#
_cell.length_a   1.000
_cell.length_b   1.000
_cell.length_c   1.000
_cell.angle_alpha   90.00
_cell.angle_beta   90.00
_cell.angle_gamma   90.00
#
_symmetry.space_group_name_H-M   'P 1'
#
loop_
_entity.id
_entity.type
_entity.pdbx_description
1 polymer ?
#
loop_
_entity_poly.entity_id
_entity_poly.type
_entity_poly.pdbx_seq_one_letter_code
_entity_poly.pdbx_strand_id
1 'polypeptide(L)'
;MTVMFPIPVTPYIPQRPPFVLVDNLLSCDEVVVTTDFRIAPDHILVENGRFTPAGMIENIAQTCATRIGWLNQDKPVRIGVIGSINNFEYFQLPPAGKTIQTTVTVQSSVFEAIVVHAEIVCEEELVAQCDMKVFVVGD
;
A
#
# COMPACT_ATOMS: atom_id res chain seq x y z
N MET A 1 -5.36 5.68 24.99
CA MET A 1 -5.81 6.70 24.03
C MET A 1 -6.33 6.03 22.78
N THR A 2 -7.50 6.42 22.34
CA THR A 2 -8.11 5.86 21.14
C THR A 2 -7.57 6.58 19.89
N VAL A 3 -7.10 5.81 18.93
CA VAL A 3 -6.67 6.35 17.65
C VAL A 3 -7.88 6.45 16.73
N MET A 4 -8.05 7.59 16.08
CA MET A 4 -9.16 7.81 15.16
C MET A 4 -8.67 7.80 13.72
N PHE A 5 -9.09 6.80 12.97
CA PHE A 5 -8.85 6.72 11.53
C PHE A 5 -9.95 7.47 10.77
N PRO A 6 -9.72 7.97 9.55
CA PRO A 6 -8.47 7.82 8.79
C PRO A 6 -7.36 8.78 9.25
N ILE A 7 -6.12 8.42 8.95
CA ILE A 7 -4.94 9.21 9.29
C ILE A 7 -4.10 9.40 8.02
N PRO A 8 -3.63 10.62 7.70
CA PRO A 8 -2.73 10.81 6.56
C PRO A 8 -1.47 9.95 6.69
N VAL A 9 -1.04 9.34 5.59
CA VAL A 9 0.10 8.41 5.61
C VAL A 9 1.46 9.11 5.66
N THR A 10 1.52 10.40 5.33
CA THR A 10 2.77 11.13 5.15
C THR A 10 3.82 10.88 6.24
N PRO A 11 3.47 10.88 7.55
CA PRO A 11 4.47 10.65 8.58
C PRO A 11 5.07 9.24 8.58
N TYR A 12 4.45 8.28 7.91
CA TYR A 12 4.80 6.85 8.04
C TYR A 12 5.54 6.29 6.83
N ILE A 13 5.68 7.08 5.75
CA ILE A 13 6.36 6.64 4.55
C ILE A 13 7.43 7.67 4.16
N PRO A 14 8.54 7.22 3.51
CA PRO A 14 9.59 8.14 3.06
C PRO A 14 9.26 8.88 1.76
N GLN A 15 8.36 8.34 0.95
CA GLN A 15 8.02 8.94 -0.34
C GLN A 15 7.36 10.30 -0.17
N ARG A 16 7.57 11.19 -1.17
CA ARG A 16 6.98 12.53 -1.23
C ARG A 16 6.49 12.79 -2.65
N PRO A 17 5.54 13.74 -2.81
CA PRO A 17 5.04 14.06 -4.16
C PRO A 17 6.18 14.34 -5.14
N PRO A 18 6.08 13.88 -6.41
CA PRO A 18 4.91 13.26 -7.03
C PRO A 18 4.85 11.73 -6.90
N PHE A 19 5.65 11.14 -6.00
CA PHE A 19 5.82 9.69 -5.89
C PHE A 19 5.00 9.08 -4.75
N VAL A 20 3.97 9.76 -4.27
CA VAL A 20 3.08 9.24 -3.23
C VAL A 20 1.86 8.61 -3.91
N LEU A 21 1.60 7.33 -3.57
CA LEU A 21 0.50 6.56 -4.13
C LEU A 21 -0.44 6.02 -3.05
N VAL A 22 -0.44 6.65 -1.89
CA VAL A 22 -1.33 6.35 -0.77
C VAL A 22 -1.71 7.68 -0.13
N ASP A 23 -2.97 7.85 0.24
CA ASP A 23 -3.41 9.07 0.90
C ASP A 23 -3.60 8.89 2.41
N ASN A 24 -4.46 7.97 2.79
CA ASN A 24 -4.83 7.78 4.20
C ASN A 24 -4.71 6.34 4.64
N LEU A 25 -4.32 6.18 5.90
CA LEU A 25 -4.40 4.92 6.61
C LEU A 25 -5.81 4.81 7.18
N LEU A 26 -6.54 3.78 6.74
CA LEU A 26 -7.92 3.56 7.18
C LEU A 26 -7.99 2.66 8.41
N SER A 27 -7.09 1.70 8.51
CA SER A 27 -6.97 0.84 9.69
C SER A 27 -5.63 0.13 9.63
N CYS A 28 -5.10 -0.24 10.79
CA CYS A 28 -3.83 -0.97 10.85
C CYS A 28 -3.71 -1.73 12.17
N ASP A 29 -3.39 -3.01 12.06
CA ASP A 29 -2.92 -3.82 13.18
C ASP A 29 -1.77 -4.70 12.68
N GLU A 30 -1.35 -5.66 13.49
CA GLU A 30 -0.20 -6.50 13.14
C GLU A 30 -0.46 -7.42 11.96
N VAL A 31 -1.73 -7.67 11.61
CA VAL A 31 -2.11 -8.63 10.57
C VAL A 31 -2.64 -7.95 9.33
N VAL A 32 -3.46 -6.91 9.47
CA VAL A 32 -4.17 -6.27 8.35
C VAL A 32 -3.95 -4.78 8.36
N VAL A 33 -3.67 -4.22 7.18
CA VAL A 33 -3.61 -2.77 6.97
C VAL A 33 -4.46 -2.41 5.76
N THR A 34 -5.23 -1.33 5.88
CA THR A 34 -6.06 -0.82 4.78
C THR A 34 -5.76 0.66 4.57
N THR A 35 -5.56 1.03 3.31
CA THR A 35 -5.30 2.41 2.90
C THR A 35 -6.25 2.83 1.80
N ASP A 36 -6.36 4.13 1.56
CA ASP A 36 -7.03 4.64 0.37
C ASP A 36 -6.07 5.50 -0.46
N PHE A 37 -6.46 5.71 -1.71
CA PHE A 37 -5.74 6.59 -2.61
C PHE A 37 -6.69 7.10 -3.68
N ARG A 38 -6.80 8.44 -3.80
CA ARG A 38 -7.53 9.06 -4.90
C ARG A 38 -6.58 9.20 -6.07
N ILE A 39 -6.95 8.62 -7.21
CA ILE A 39 -6.11 8.63 -8.39
C ILE A 39 -6.25 9.98 -9.11
N ALA A 40 -5.29 10.87 -8.92
CA ALA A 40 -5.31 12.18 -9.59
C ALA A 40 -5.11 11.99 -11.10
N PRO A 41 -5.88 12.69 -11.95
CA PRO A 41 -5.76 12.52 -13.40
C PRO A 41 -4.37 12.83 -13.96
N ASP A 42 -3.62 13.70 -13.31
CA ASP A 42 -2.28 14.09 -13.73
C ASP A 42 -1.16 13.30 -13.04
N HIS A 43 -1.51 12.24 -12.30
CA HIS A 43 -0.51 11.44 -11.61
C HIS A 43 0.43 10.77 -12.63
N ILE A 44 1.73 10.67 -12.26
CA ILE A 44 2.76 10.13 -13.15
C ILE A 44 2.51 8.67 -13.58
N LEU A 45 1.73 7.91 -12.80
CA LEU A 45 1.40 6.51 -13.10
C LEU A 45 -0.01 6.34 -13.65
N VAL A 46 -0.58 7.39 -14.20
CA VAL A 46 -1.84 7.36 -14.96
C VAL A 46 -1.50 7.47 -16.43
N GLU A 47 -2.04 6.56 -17.24
CA GLU A 47 -1.92 6.57 -18.70
C GLU A 47 -3.29 6.41 -19.32
N ASN A 48 -3.60 7.28 -20.30
CA ASN A 48 -4.89 7.24 -21.01
C ASN A 48 -6.09 7.24 -20.05
N GLY A 49 -5.99 8.05 -18.97
CA GLY A 49 -7.07 8.18 -18.01
C GLY A 49 -7.23 6.99 -17.06
N ARG A 50 -6.28 6.08 -17.01
CA ARG A 50 -6.34 4.87 -16.19
C ARG A 50 -5.09 4.71 -15.33
N PHE A 51 -5.29 4.21 -14.12
CA PHE A 51 -4.18 3.86 -13.23
C PHE A 51 -3.50 2.61 -13.76
N THR A 52 -2.17 2.64 -13.85
CA THR A 52 -1.41 1.56 -14.49
C THR A 52 -1.14 0.39 -13.55
N PRO A 53 -0.81 -0.80 -14.08
CA PRO A 53 -0.37 -1.91 -13.23
C PRO A 53 0.84 -1.55 -12.36
N ALA A 54 1.79 -0.78 -12.90
CA ALA A 54 2.94 -0.30 -12.12
C ALA A 54 2.47 0.56 -10.95
N GLY A 55 1.47 1.41 -11.17
CA GLY A 55 0.87 2.22 -10.11
C GLY A 55 0.23 1.38 -9.03
N MET A 56 -0.48 0.32 -9.44
CA MET A 56 -1.13 -0.58 -8.47
C MET A 56 -0.10 -1.32 -7.61
N ILE A 57 0.97 -1.80 -8.22
CA ILE A 57 2.04 -2.48 -7.49
C ILE A 57 2.71 -1.53 -6.50
N GLU A 58 3.02 -0.30 -6.92
CA GLU A 58 3.63 0.69 -6.05
C GLU A 58 2.69 1.10 -4.91
N ASN A 59 1.40 1.21 -5.19
CA ASN A 59 0.39 1.47 -4.15
C ASN A 59 0.41 0.38 -3.07
N ILE A 60 0.48 -0.88 -3.49
CA ILE A 60 0.57 -2.01 -2.56
C ILE A 60 1.85 -1.91 -1.73
N ALA A 61 2.98 -1.62 -2.38
CA ALA A 61 4.26 -1.50 -1.69
C ALA A 61 4.23 -0.38 -0.65
N GLN A 62 3.64 0.76 -0.99
CA GLN A 62 3.53 1.89 -0.07
C GLN A 62 2.53 1.61 1.06
N THR A 63 1.52 0.80 0.82
CA THR A 63 0.63 0.33 1.89
C THR A 63 1.40 -0.52 2.90
N CYS A 64 2.26 -1.41 2.41
CA CYS A 64 3.15 -2.18 3.28
C CYS A 64 4.09 -1.26 4.06
N ALA A 65 4.66 -0.25 3.41
CA ALA A 65 5.53 0.72 4.07
C ALA A 65 4.79 1.49 5.16
N THR A 66 3.53 1.86 4.91
CA THR A 66 2.69 2.56 5.89
C THR A 66 2.51 1.71 7.15
N ARG A 67 2.27 0.41 6.97
CA ARG A 67 2.14 -0.51 8.11
C ARG A 67 3.42 -0.55 8.94
N ILE A 68 4.56 -0.68 8.27
CA ILE A 68 5.86 -0.72 8.95
C ILE A 68 6.07 0.57 9.73
N GLY A 69 5.82 1.72 9.11
CA GLY A 69 5.97 3.01 9.76
C GLY A 69 5.04 3.20 10.95
N TRP A 70 3.77 2.80 10.80
CA TRP A 70 2.78 2.91 11.87
C TRP A 70 3.14 2.04 13.09
N LEU A 71 3.51 0.77 12.84
CA LEU A 71 3.81 -0.17 13.92
C LEU A 71 5.14 0.14 14.62
N ASN A 72 6.03 0.91 13.98
CA ASN A 72 7.36 1.22 14.51
C ASN A 72 7.55 2.71 14.81
N GLN A 73 6.46 3.48 14.97
CA GLN A 73 6.58 4.94 15.14
C GLN A 73 7.34 5.37 16.38
N ASP A 74 7.44 4.51 17.39
CA ASP A 74 8.20 4.79 18.61
C ASP A 74 9.57 4.13 18.62
N LYS A 75 10.04 3.66 17.46
CA LYS A 75 11.27 2.89 17.32
C LYS A 75 12.14 3.50 16.21
N PRO A 76 13.40 3.07 16.11
CA PRO A 76 14.24 3.50 14.99
C PRO A 76 13.59 3.20 13.64
N VAL A 77 13.86 4.05 12.66
CA VAL A 77 13.27 3.94 11.32
C VAL A 77 13.62 2.60 10.68
N ARG A 78 12.60 1.94 10.16
CA ARG A 78 12.77 0.70 9.41
C ARG A 78 12.13 0.86 8.03
N ILE A 79 12.69 0.20 7.04
CA ILE A 79 12.28 0.33 5.64
C ILE A 79 11.93 -1.05 5.12
N GLY A 80 10.83 -1.13 4.36
CA GLY A 80 10.45 -2.34 3.65
C GLY A 80 11.07 -2.36 2.26
N VAL A 81 11.68 -3.48 1.90
CA VAL A 81 12.24 -3.71 0.58
C VAL A 81 11.51 -4.90 -0.05
N ILE A 82 10.99 -4.71 -1.26
CA ILE A 82 10.27 -5.77 -1.95
C ILE A 82 11.28 -6.82 -2.41
N GLY A 83 11.10 -8.07 -1.95
CA GLY A 83 11.91 -9.19 -2.37
C GLY A 83 11.34 -9.93 -3.55
N SER A 84 10.01 -10.05 -3.63
CA SER A 84 9.34 -10.68 -4.76
C SER A 84 7.89 -10.24 -4.83
N ILE A 85 7.35 -10.28 -6.06
CA ILE A 85 5.95 -10.04 -6.36
C ILE A 85 5.47 -11.27 -7.09
N ASN A 86 4.43 -11.93 -6.57
CA ASN A 86 3.95 -13.19 -7.13
C ASN A 86 2.45 -13.10 -7.40
N ASN A 87 2.02 -13.75 -8.47
CA ASN A 87 0.60 -13.88 -8.79
C ASN A 87 -0.12 -12.55 -8.91
N PHE A 88 0.56 -11.53 -9.44
CA PHE A 88 -0.10 -10.25 -9.68
C PHE A 88 -1.10 -10.43 -10.82
N GLU A 89 -2.36 -10.08 -10.53
CA GLU A 89 -3.45 -10.11 -11.50
C GLU A 89 -4.24 -8.81 -11.38
N TYR A 90 -4.57 -8.21 -12.51
CA TYR A 90 -5.52 -7.12 -12.50
C TYR A 90 -6.70 -7.47 -13.43
N PHE A 91 -7.89 -7.09 -12.98
CA PHE A 91 -9.14 -7.41 -13.68
C PHE A 91 -9.66 -6.21 -14.45
N GLN A 92 -9.28 -5.01 -14.00
CA GLN A 92 -9.52 -3.78 -14.71
C GLN A 92 -8.55 -2.73 -14.19
N LEU A 93 -8.33 -1.69 -15.01
CA LEU A 93 -7.48 -0.55 -14.63
C LEU A 93 -8.41 0.53 -14.09
N PRO A 94 -8.26 0.91 -12.79
CA PRO A 94 -9.15 1.91 -12.20
C PRO A 94 -9.05 3.26 -12.95
N PRO A 95 -10.20 3.92 -13.21
CA PRO A 95 -10.18 5.22 -13.87
C PRO A 95 -9.60 6.30 -12.97
N ALA A 96 -8.90 7.26 -13.58
CA ALA A 96 -8.46 8.46 -12.88
C ALA A 96 -9.67 9.20 -12.30
N GLY A 97 -9.47 9.84 -11.15
CA GLY A 97 -10.53 10.53 -10.43
C GLY A 97 -11.25 9.66 -9.41
N LYS A 98 -11.07 8.35 -9.47
CA LYS A 98 -11.67 7.43 -8.50
C LYS A 98 -10.73 7.17 -7.34
N THR A 99 -11.30 6.65 -6.26
CA THR A 99 -10.54 6.26 -5.07
C THR A 99 -10.47 4.75 -4.97
N ILE A 100 -9.27 4.23 -4.77
CA ILE A 100 -9.07 2.81 -4.52
C ILE A 100 -8.82 2.58 -3.04
N GLN A 101 -9.20 1.40 -2.56
CA GLN A 101 -8.86 0.92 -1.23
C GLN A 101 -7.99 -0.31 -1.37
N THR A 102 -6.88 -0.33 -0.65
CA THR A 102 -5.94 -1.44 -0.70
C THR A 102 -5.86 -2.07 0.67
N THR A 103 -6.07 -3.38 0.72
CA THR A 103 -5.95 -4.16 1.95
C THR A 103 -4.79 -5.12 1.80
N VAL A 104 -3.87 -5.08 2.75
CA VAL A 104 -2.72 -5.99 2.80
C VAL A 104 -2.83 -6.81 4.06
N THR A 105 -2.80 -8.13 3.90
CA THR A 105 -2.90 -9.08 5.01
C THR A 105 -1.60 -9.85 5.14
N VAL A 106 -1.02 -9.85 6.34
CA VAL A 106 0.20 -10.61 6.62
C VAL A 106 -0.17 -12.09 6.74
N GLN A 107 0.44 -12.91 5.91
CA GLN A 107 0.23 -14.37 5.91
C GLN A 107 1.28 -15.10 6.75
N SER A 108 2.51 -14.61 6.73
CA SER A 108 3.57 -15.16 7.56
C SER A 108 4.63 -14.11 7.82
N SER A 109 5.32 -14.26 8.94
CA SER A 109 6.40 -13.37 9.32
C SER A 109 7.48 -14.22 9.99
N VAL A 110 8.65 -14.32 9.35
CA VAL A 110 9.77 -15.10 9.85
C VAL A 110 11.01 -14.22 9.79
N PHE A 111 11.54 -13.87 10.96
CA PHE A 111 12.65 -12.92 11.09
C PHE A 111 12.28 -11.59 10.42
N GLU A 112 13.06 -11.14 9.44
CA GLU A 112 12.86 -9.88 8.73
C GLU A 112 12.04 -10.05 7.45
N ALA A 113 11.56 -11.27 7.14
CA ALA A 113 10.79 -11.55 5.93
C ALA A 113 9.31 -11.65 6.25
N ILE A 114 8.49 -10.89 5.53
CA ILE A 114 7.04 -10.88 5.68
C ILE A 114 6.42 -11.24 4.36
N VAL A 115 5.54 -12.23 4.37
CA VAL A 115 4.74 -12.61 3.19
C VAL A 115 3.35 -12.04 3.38
N VAL A 116 2.88 -11.31 2.39
CA VAL A 116 1.58 -10.64 2.44
C VAL A 116 0.74 -11.00 1.22
N HIS A 117 -0.58 -10.91 1.39
CA HIS A 117 -1.55 -10.93 0.29
C HIS A 117 -2.19 -9.55 0.20
N ALA A 118 -2.30 -9.02 -1.00
CA ALA A 118 -2.83 -7.67 -1.21
C ALA A 118 -4.01 -7.71 -2.19
N GLU A 119 -5.01 -6.89 -1.91
CA GLU A 119 -6.18 -6.70 -2.77
C GLU A 119 -6.48 -5.22 -2.90
N ILE A 120 -6.77 -4.80 -4.14
CA ILE A 120 -7.19 -3.43 -4.44
C ILE A 120 -8.64 -3.46 -4.89
N VAL A 121 -9.47 -2.64 -4.27
CA VAL A 121 -10.90 -2.52 -4.56
C VAL A 121 -11.20 -1.10 -5.04
N CYS A 122 -12.01 -0.97 -6.08
CA CYS A 122 -12.51 0.30 -6.57
C CYS A 122 -14.01 0.16 -6.78
N GLU A 123 -14.79 1.07 -6.16
CA GLU A 123 -16.25 1.03 -6.24
C GLU A 123 -16.82 -0.36 -5.90
N GLU A 124 -16.32 -0.93 -4.80
CA GLU A 124 -16.75 -2.23 -4.27
C GLU A 124 -16.39 -3.44 -5.13
N GLU A 125 -15.60 -3.23 -6.19
CA GLU A 125 -15.15 -4.33 -7.05
C GLU A 125 -13.67 -4.58 -6.88
N LEU A 126 -13.28 -5.86 -6.83
CA LEU A 126 -11.88 -6.24 -6.80
C LEU A 126 -11.25 -5.94 -8.16
N VAL A 127 -10.25 -5.08 -8.19
CA VAL A 127 -9.60 -4.70 -9.45
C VAL A 127 -8.20 -5.30 -9.61
N ALA A 128 -7.55 -5.68 -8.50
CA ALA A 128 -6.23 -6.31 -8.56
C ALA A 128 -5.93 -7.08 -7.29
N GLN A 129 -5.02 -8.04 -7.40
CA GLN A 129 -4.51 -8.78 -6.25
C GLN A 129 -3.11 -9.29 -6.53
N CYS A 130 -2.36 -9.55 -5.48
CA CYS A 130 -1.05 -10.20 -5.60
C CYS A 130 -0.57 -10.72 -4.24
N ASP A 131 0.48 -11.53 -4.28
CA ASP A 131 1.24 -11.90 -3.11
C ASP A 131 2.60 -11.20 -3.20
N MET A 132 3.15 -10.80 -2.07
CA MET A 132 4.39 -10.05 -2.04
C MET A 132 5.23 -10.50 -0.85
N LYS A 133 6.53 -10.62 -1.07
CA LYS A 133 7.47 -10.82 0.03
C LYS A 133 8.21 -9.51 0.25
N VAL A 134 8.18 -9.06 1.50
CA VAL A 134 8.81 -7.80 1.90
C VAL A 134 9.85 -8.10 2.97
N PHE A 135 11.04 -7.54 2.82
CA PHE A 135 12.08 -7.61 3.83
C PHE A 135 12.12 -6.28 4.57
N VAL A 136 12.07 -6.34 5.90
CA VAL A 136 12.15 -5.15 6.74
C VAL A 136 13.61 -4.97 7.13
N VAL A 137 14.19 -3.83 6.77
CA VAL A 137 15.60 -3.54 7.04
C VAL A 137 15.73 -2.26 7.87
N GLY A 138 16.85 -2.17 8.61
CA GLY A 138 17.12 -1.04 9.46
C GLY A 138 17.36 -1.47 10.90
N ASP A 139 17.86 -0.55 11.69
CA ASP A 139 18.24 -0.81 13.08
C ASP A 139 17.07 -0.72 14.05
#